data_47b78153c7a2ba7b607a40d800ffadd7
#
_entry.id   47b78153c7a2ba7b607a40d800ffadd7
#
_cell.length_a   1.000
_cell.length_b   1.000
_cell.length_c   1.000
_cell.angle_alpha   90.00
_cell.angle_beta   90.00
_cell.angle_gamma   90.00
#
_symmetry.space_group_name_H-M   'P 1'
#
loop_
_entity.id
_entity.type
_entity.pdbx_description
1 polymer ?
#
loop_
_entity_poly.entity_id
_entity_poly.type
_entity_poly.pdbx_seq_one_letter_code
_entity_poly.pdbx_strand_id
1 'polypeptide(L)'
;DGFVPQMQAWLRDRGADVTLVNAGVSGDTTAGGAARLDWSLSGPVDALIVNLGGNDLLRGLDPAVSRDNLEKILKGARSRGLPVLLVGLQASTNYGPDFKLRFDAMYPELAARYGALLLTSYFAPLMPESQTALDRNLMQADGIHPNAEGVKRIVAAMGPKVLDLLAEVGPPAQ
;
A
#
# COMPACT_ATOMS: atom_id res chain seq x y z
N ASP A 1 -8.71 -1.10 -15.81
CA ASP A 1 -9.55 -0.63 -14.70
C ASP A 1 -8.92 -0.84 -13.31
N GLY A 2 -7.62 -1.21 -13.23
CA GLY A 2 -6.91 -1.44 -11.98
C GLY A 2 -6.49 -0.15 -11.25
N PHE A 3 -5.84 -0.31 -10.08
CA PHE A 3 -5.44 0.80 -9.20
C PHE A 3 -4.52 1.82 -9.90
N VAL A 4 -3.43 1.37 -10.54
CA VAL A 4 -2.43 2.28 -11.13
C VAL A 4 -3.03 3.18 -12.21
N PRO A 5 -3.75 2.69 -13.23
CA PRO A 5 -4.34 3.57 -14.24
C PRO A 5 -5.39 4.52 -13.68
N GLN A 6 -6.19 4.11 -12.69
CA GLN A 6 -7.17 5.00 -12.05
C GLN A 6 -6.49 6.09 -11.21
N MET A 7 -5.45 5.75 -10.45
CA MET A 7 -4.67 6.71 -9.66
C MET A 7 -3.92 7.68 -10.58
N GLN A 8 -3.34 7.20 -11.68
CA GLN A 8 -2.70 8.06 -12.67
C GLN A 8 -3.68 9.10 -13.26
N ALA A 9 -4.89 8.65 -13.61
CA ALA A 9 -5.94 9.56 -14.10
C ALA A 9 -6.34 10.57 -13.02
N TRP A 10 -6.55 10.11 -11.78
CA TRP A 10 -6.94 10.95 -10.65
C TRP A 10 -5.91 12.05 -10.36
N LEU A 11 -4.62 11.73 -10.43
CA LEU A 11 -3.51 12.69 -10.24
C LEU A 11 -3.44 13.70 -11.39
N ARG A 12 -3.52 13.24 -12.62
CA ARG A 12 -3.52 14.10 -13.81
C ARG A 12 -4.67 15.09 -13.79
N ASP A 13 -5.87 14.66 -13.39
CA ASP A 13 -7.06 15.54 -13.28
C ASP A 13 -6.88 16.65 -12.23
N ARG A 14 -5.87 16.52 -11.36
CA ARG A 14 -5.48 17.51 -10.32
C ARG A 14 -4.20 18.26 -10.65
N GLY A 15 -3.72 18.12 -11.87
CA GLY A 15 -2.54 18.86 -12.37
C GLY A 15 -1.21 18.28 -11.90
N ALA A 16 -1.17 17.07 -11.32
CA ALA A 16 0.07 16.42 -10.98
C ALA A 16 0.69 15.78 -12.24
N ASP A 17 1.83 16.32 -12.68
CA ASP A 17 2.60 15.82 -13.83
C ASP A 17 3.59 14.74 -13.35
N VAL A 18 3.08 13.55 -13.16
CA VAL A 18 3.84 12.40 -12.68
C VAL A 18 3.48 11.14 -13.45
N THR A 19 4.42 10.19 -13.52
CA THR A 19 4.18 8.86 -14.10
C THR A 19 4.19 7.82 -12.99
N LEU A 20 3.09 7.08 -12.86
CA LEU A 20 3.02 5.93 -11.97
C LEU A 20 3.50 4.67 -12.68
N VAL A 21 4.59 4.11 -12.19
CA VAL A 21 5.11 2.82 -12.67
C VAL A 21 4.46 1.68 -11.89
N ASN A 22 3.81 0.77 -12.59
CA ASN A 22 3.24 -0.42 -11.96
C ASN A 22 4.34 -1.48 -11.73
N ALA A 23 4.85 -1.52 -10.50
CA ALA A 23 5.78 -2.56 -10.05
C ALA A 23 5.08 -3.69 -9.26
N GLY A 24 3.73 -3.73 -9.24
CA GLY A 24 2.96 -4.76 -8.55
C GLY A 24 3.00 -6.10 -9.27
N VAL A 25 3.08 -7.18 -8.50
CA VAL A 25 2.95 -8.57 -8.97
C VAL A 25 1.77 -9.20 -8.26
N SER A 26 0.82 -9.74 -9.03
CA SER A 26 -0.35 -10.40 -8.46
C SER A 26 0.04 -11.61 -7.62
N GLY A 27 -0.56 -11.76 -6.43
CA GLY A 27 -0.26 -12.86 -5.52
C GLY A 27 1.03 -12.68 -4.70
N ASP A 28 1.73 -11.56 -4.85
CA ASP A 28 3.00 -11.32 -4.16
C ASP A 28 2.81 -11.11 -2.65
N THR A 29 3.75 -11.63 -1.89
CA THR A 29 3.85 -11.45 -0.44
C THR A 29 4.84 -10.34 -0.11
N THR A 30 4.91 -9.97 1.17
CA THR A 30 5.96 -9.05 1.66
C THR A 30 7.37 -9.59 1.36
N ALA A 31 7.57 -10.92 1.44
CA ALA A 31 8.82 -11.58 1.10
C ALA A 31 9.18 -11.42 -0.38
N GLY A 32 8.22 -11.63 -1.29
CA GLY A 32 8.40 -11.43 -2.72
C GLY A 32 8.73 -9.98 -3.05
N GLY A 33 7.98 -9.02 -2.48
CA GLY A 33 8.26 -7.60 -2.64
C GLY A 33 9.67 -7.21 -2.16
N ALA A 34 10.10 -7.72 -1.00
CA ALA A 34 11.44 -7.47 -0.47
C ALA A 34 12.54 -8.06 -1.36
N ALA A 35 12.33 -9.28 -1.88
CA ALA A 35 13.31 -9.96 -2.72
C ALA A 35 13.56 -9.25 -4.07
N ARG A 36 12.53 -8.57 -4.61
CA ARG A 36 12.62 -7.88 -5.92
C ARG A 36 12.78 -6.37 -5.80
N LEU A 37 13.00 -5.82 -4.60
CA LEU A 37 13.08 -4.37 -4.39
C LEU A 37 14.11 -3.70 -5.31
N ASP A 38 15.33 -4.24 -5.36
CA ASP A 38 16.40 -3.67 -6.16
C ASP A 38 16.08 -3.66 -7.65
N TRP A 39 15.45 -4.73 -8.14
CA TRP A 39 14.97 -4.78 -9.51
C TRP A 39 13.84 -3.78 -9.76
N SER A 40 12.89 -3.66 -8.86
CA SER A 40 11.77 -2.71 -8.96
C SER A 40 12.23 -1.25 -8.95
N LEU A 41 13.36 -0.96 -8.31
CA LEU A 41 13.96 0.38 -8.17
C LEU A 41 15.19 0.57 -9.08
N SER A 42 15.37 -0.25 -10.13
CA SER A 42 16.54 -0.18 -11.01
C SER A 42 16.52 1.00 -11.99
N GLY A 43 15.34 1.59 -12.25
CA GLY A 43 15.16 2.79 -13.06
C GLY A 43 15.11 4.06 -12.22
N PRO A 44 14.89 5.22 -12.85
CA PRO A 44 14.65 6.47 -12.13
C PRO A 44 13.32 6.38 -11.37
N VAL A 45 13.40 6.51 -10.04
CA VAL A 45 12.25 6.49 -9.12
C VAL A 45 12.41 7.63 -8.13
N ASP A 46 11.38 8.46 -7.98
CA ASP A 46 11.40 9.63 -7.09
C ASP A 46 10.66 9.37 -5.77
N ALA A 47 9.72 8.42 -5.75
CA ALA A 47 8.95 8.04 -4.57
C ALA A 47 8.44 6.60 -4.68
N LEU A 48 8.09 6.00 -3.56
CA LEU A 48 7.61 4.61 -3.50
C LEU A 48 6.28 4.50 -2.75
N ILE A 49 5.32 3.81 -3.35
CA ILE A 49 4.10 3.37 -2.68
C ILE A 49 4.23 1.87 -2.38
N VAL A 50 4.17 1.49 -1.11
CA VAL A 50 4.25 0.10 -0.65
C VAL A 50 2.88 -0.37 -0.21
N ASN A 51 2.24 -1.20 -1.03
CA ASN A 51 0.95 -1.84 -0.75
C ASN A 51 1.13 -3.36 -0.77
N LEU A 52 1.60 -3.92 0.32
CA LEU A 52 1.93 -5.33 0.50
C LEU A 52 1.42 -5.85 1.85
N GLY A 53 1.26 -7.16 1.95
CA GLY A 53 0.80 -7.85 3.16
C GLY A 53 -0.57 -8.53 3.00
N GLY A 54 -1.33 -8.21 1.94
CA GLY A 54 -2.62 -8.85 1.69
C GLY A 54 -2.51 -10.36 1.49
N ASN A 55 -1.52 -10.80 0.72
CA ASN A 55 -1.28 -12.23 0.50
C ASN A 55 -0.67 -12.92 1.72
N ASP A 56 0.11 -12.20 2.53
CA ASP A 56 0.57 -12.69 3.84
C ASP A 56 -0.62 -12.96 4.75
N LEU A 57 -1.55 -12.01 4.83
CA LEU A 57 -2.78 -12.14 5.60
C LEU A 57 -3.66 -13.31 5.12
N LEU A 58 -3.90 -13.41 3.81
CA LEU A 58 -4.71 -14.48 3.22
C LEU A 58 -4.13 -15.87 3.49
N ARG A 59 -2.80 -15.97 3.59
CA ARG A 59 -2.08 -17.23 3.85
C ARG A 59 -1.81 -17.47 5.34
N GLY A 60 -2.20 -16.55 6.22
CA GLY A 60 -1.95 -16.66 7.66
C GLY A 60 -0.46 -16.69 8.03
N LEU A 61 0.40 -16.01 7.26
CA LEU A 61 1.83 -15.93 7.56
C LEU A 61 2.06 -15.15 8.85
N ASP A 62 3.07 -15.55 9.63
CA ASP A 62 3.39 -14.86 10.88
C ASP A 62 3.61 -13.35 10.65
N PRO A 63 2.89 -12.47 11.36
CA PRO A 63 3.07 -11.03 11.24
C PRO A 63 4.51 -10.55 11.48
N ALA A 64 5.29 -11.28 12.28
CA ALA A 64 6.71 -10.96 12.48
C ALA A 64 7.51 -11.07 11.18
N VAL A 65 7.24 -12.10 10.36
CA VAL A 65 7.91 -12.28 9.06
C VAL A 65 7.50 -11.17 8.09
N SER A 66 6.21 -10.83 8.03
CA SER A 66 5.72 -9.74 7.19
C SER A 66 6.33 -8.40 7.60
N ARG A 67 6.43 -8.15 8.91
CA ARG A 67 7.09 -6.97 9.49
C ARG A 67 8.54 -6.86 9.05
N ASP A 68 9.32 -7.94 9.20
CA ASP A 68 10.74 -7.95 8.83
C ASP A 68 10.95 -7.68 7.33
N ASN A 69 10.06 -8.18 6.48
CA ASN A 69 10.13 -7.93 5.04
C ASN A 69 9.76 -6.48 4.69
N LEU A 70 8.69 -5.93 5.28
CA LEU A 70 8.35 -4.52 5.12
C LEU A 70 9.47 -3.61 5.62
N GLU A 71 10.10 -3.96 6.74
CA GLU A 71 11.25 -3.23 7.27
C GLU A 71 12.43 -3.22 6.29
N LYS A 72 12.74 -4.36 5.63
CA LYS A 72 13.77 -4.42 4.57
C LYS A 72 13.45 -3.47 3.41
N ILE A 73 12.18 -3.44 2.98
CA ILE A 73 11.74 -2.54 1.91
C ILE A 73 11.93 -1.07 2.32
N LEU A 74 11.50 -0.69 3.52
CA LEU A 74 11.63 0.67 4.03
C LEU A 74 13.09 1.10 4.20
N LYS A 75 13.95 0.19 4.71
CA LYS A 75 15.40 0.42 4.77
C LYS A 75 16.01 0.64 3.39
N GLY A 76 15.63 -0.19 2.41
CA GLY A 76 16.10 -0.08 1.03
C GLY A 76 15.66 1.21 0.34
N ALA A 77 14.43 1.66 0.55
CA ALA A 77 13.95 2.95 0.06
C ALA A 77 14.68 4.11 0.73
N ARG A 78 14.80 4.08 2.07
CA ARG A 78 15.52 5.12 2.84
C ARG A 78 16.99 5.26 2.43
N SER A 79 17.69 4.15 2.16
CA SER A 79 19.08 4.18 1.71
C SER A 79 19.26 4.85 0.33
N ARG A 80 18.19 4.95 -0.43
CA ARG A 80 18.12 5.65 -1.72
C ARG A 80 17.55 7.07 -1.63
N GLY A 81 17.21 7.53 -0.42
CA GLY A 81 16.58 8.84 -0.19
C GLY A 81 15.15 8.94 -0.73
N LEU A 82 14.47 7.82 -0.96
CA LEU A 82 13.12 7.80 -1.49
C LEU A 82 12.09 8.02 -0.38
N PRO A 83 11.19 9.02 -0.51
CA PRO A 83 10.03 9.11 0.33
C PRO A 83 9.08 7.94 0.05
N VAL A 84 8.39 7.47 1.09
CA VAL A 84 7.53 6.28 1.02
C VAL A 84 6.15 6.58 1.57
N LEU A 85 5.11 6.13 0.85
CA LEU A 85 3.78 5.92 1.38
C LEU A 85 3.58 4.45 1.68
N LEU A 86 3.50 4.10 2.97
CA LEU A 86 3.17 2.75 3.41
C LEU A 86 1.65 2.61 3.53
N VAL A 87 1.10 1.63 2.83
CA VAL A 87 -0.34 1.37 2.79
C VAL A 87 -0.66 0.25 3.76
N GLY A 88 -1.39 0.58 4.82
CA GLY A 88 -1.79 -0.34 5.86
C GLY A 88 -2.96 -1.23 5.45
N LEU A 89 -2.99 -2.40 6.05
CA LEU A 89 -4.07 -3.36 6.00
C LEU A 89 -4.48 -3.71 7.43
N GLN A 90 -5.71 -4.15 7.60
CA GLN A 90 -6.23 -4.61 8.88
C GLN A 90 -6.64 -6.07 8.79
N ALA A 91 -6.17 -6.89 9.72
CA ALA A 91 -6.54 -8.28 9.82
C ALA A 91 -7.94 -8.44 10.42
N SER A 92 -8.65 -9.47 9.97
CA SER A 92 -9.82 -9.98 10.70
C SER A 92 -9.38 -10.77 11.94
N THR A 93 -10.34 -11.17 12.76
CA THR A 93 -10.07 -12.01 13.94
C THR A 93 -9.94 -13.51 13.62
N ASN A 94 -9.95 -13.91 12.35
CA ASN A 94 -9.95 -15.32 11.92
C ASN A 94 -8.71 -16.10 12.40
N TYR A 95 -7.57 -15.42 12.54
CA TYR A 95 -6.32 -16.01 13.06
C TYR A 95 -6.11 -15.70 14.56
N GLY A 96 -7.15 -15.24 15.24
CA GLY A 96 -7.12 -14.87 16.65
C GLY A 96 -6.73 -13.43 16.93
N PRO A 97 -7.02 -12.94 18.15
CA PRO A 97 -6.81 -11.55 18.52
C PRO A 97 -5.33 -11.13 18.57
N ASP A 98 -4.45 -12.04 18.96
CA ASP A 98 -3.02 -11.77 19.02
C ASP A 98 -2.41 -11.56 17.63
N PHE A 99 -2.79 -12.40 16.67
CA PHE A 99 -2.41 -12.22 15.26
C PHE A 99 -2.86 -10.85 14.74
N LYS A 100 -4.14 -10.53 14.96
CA LYS A 100 -4.69 -9.24 14.53
C LYS A 100 -3.93 -8.07 15.14
N LEU A 101 -3.69 -8.10 16.43
CA LEU A 101 -2.95 -7.04 17.14
C LEU A 101 -1.57 -6.82 16.51
N ARG A 102 -0.79 -7.89 16.32
CA ARG A 102 0.56 -7.82 15.75
C ARG A 102 0.57 -7.40 14.29
N PHE A 103 -0.40 -7.87 13.50
CA PHE A 103 -0.51 -7.53 12.09
C PHE A 103 -0.89 -6.05 11.91
N ASP A 104 -1.90 -5.58 12.62
CA ASP A 104 -2.39 -4.20 12.49
C ASP A 104 -1.36 -3.18 13.00
N ALA A 105 -0.59 -3.54 14.05
CA ALA A 105 0.42 -2.66 14.63
C ALA A 105 1.68 -2.46 13.75
N MET A 106 2.01 -3.41 12.87
CA MET A 106 3.27 -3.35 12.13
C MET A 106 3.35 -2.13 11.19
N TYR A 107 2.24 -1.72 10.56
CA TYR A 107 2.24 -0.60 9.62
C TYR A 107 2.49 0.76 10.30
N PRO A 108 1.73 1.18 11.33
CA PRO A 108 1.98 2.46 11.97
C PRO A 108 3.34 2.51 12.68
N GLU A 109 3.78 1.40 13.29
CA GLU A 109 5.08 1.35 13.94
C GLU A 109 6.24 1.48 12.94
N LEU A 110 6.16 0.80 11.79
CA LEU A 110 7.16 0.91 10.74
C LEU A 110 7.14 2.27 10.06
N ALA A 111 5.96 2.82 9.78
CA ALA A 111 5.83 4.17 9.22
C ALA A 111 6.49 5.21 10.14
N ALA A 112 6.19 5.19 11.44
CA ALA A 112 6.79 6.08 12.42
C ALA A 112 8.31 5.91 12.52
N ARG A 113 8.80 4.66 12.53
CA ARG A 113 10.24 4.34 12.65
C ARG A 113 11.06 4.84 11.46
N TYR A 114 10.50 4.76 10.26
CA TYR A 114 11.21 5.07 9.00
C TYR A 114 10.84 6.43 8.41
N GLY A 115 9.95 7.20 9.06
CA GLY A 115 9.47 8.49 8.57
C GLY A 115 8.65 8.36 7.29
N ALA A 116 7.98 7.23 7.10
CA ALA A 116 7.11 7.04 5.95
C ALA A 116 5.71 7.63 6.21
N LEU A 117 5.08 8.15 5.17
CA LEU A 117 3.66 8.45 5.21
C LEU A 117 2.86 7.17 5.39
N LEU A 118 1.73 7.24 6.09
CA LEU A 118 0.86 6.10 6.34
C LEU A 118 -0.55 6.35 5.80
N LEU A 119 -1.04 5.43 5.00
CA LEU A 119 -2.47 5.20 4.82
C LEU A 119 -2.88 4.07 5.78
N THR A 120 -3.68 4.36 6.79
CA THR A 120 -3.97 3.41 7.88
C THR A 120 -4.71 2.15 7.44
N SER A 121 -5.58 2.25 6.43
CA SER A 121 -6.33 1.09 5.93
C SER A 121 -6.70 1.26 4.45
N TYR A 122 -6.20 0.34 3.61
CA TYR A 122 -6.51 0.28 2.18
C TYR A 122 -8.00 0.06 1.91
N PHE A 123 -8.65 -0.78 2.72
CA PHE A 123 -10.04 -1.17 2.53
C PHE A 123 -11.07 -0.30 3.27
N ALA A 124 -10.63 0.65 4.09
CA ALA A 124 -11.56 1.52 4.82
C ALA A 124 -12.63 2.21 3.93
N PRO A 125 -12.30 2.70 2.72
CA PRO A 125 -13.28 3.34 1.83
C PRO A 125 -14.37 2.39 1.29
N LEU A 126 -14.17 1.08 1.46
CA LEU A 126 -15.10 0.03 1.00
C LEU A 126 -15.99 -0.49 2.13
N MET A 127 -15.81 0.00 3.35
CA MET A 127 -16.65 -0.35 4.49
C MET A 127 -17.71 0.73 4.68
N PRO A 128 -19.02 0.37 4.75
CA PRO A 128 -20.06 1.30 5.15
C PRO A 128 -19.79 1.85 6.57
N GLU A 129 -20.15 3.10 6.84
CA GLU A 129 -19.88 3.78 8.12
C GLU A 129 -20.36 3.02 9.37
N SER A 130 -21.41 2.18 9.22
CA SER A 130 -22.00 1.41 10.31
C SER A 130 -21.58 -0.07 10.34
N GLN A 131 -20.66 -0.50 9.46
CA GLN A 131 -20.34 -1.92 9.30
C GLN A 131 -18.83 -2.16 9.41
N THR A 132 -18.49 -3.34 9.93
CA THR A 132 -17.11 -3.84 10.00
C THR A 132 -16.74 -4.73 8.81
N ALA A 133 -17.68 -4.94 7.87
CA ALA A 133 -17.50 -5.77 6.69
C ALA A 133 -17.45 -4.93 5.42
N LEU A 134 -16.73 -5.43 4.42
CA LEU A 134 -16.64 -4.82 3.10
C LEU A 134 -17.99 -4.85 2.37
N ASP A 135 -18.32 -3.77 1.66
CA ASP A 135 -19.48 -3.74 0.77
C ASP A 135 -19.22 -4.67 -0.43
N ARG A 136 -20.00 -5.75 -0.52
CA ARG A 136 -19.89 -6.74 -1.59
C ARG A 136 -20.11 -6.17 -2.98
N ASN A 137 -20.86 -5.08 -3.12
CA ASN A 137 -21.07 -4.41 -4.40
C ASN A 137 -19.80 -3.71 -4.92
N LEU A 138 -18.80 -3.51 -4.07
CA LEU A 138 -17.51 -2.90 -4.40
C LEU A 138 -16.41 -3.93 -4.61
N MET A 139 -16.74 -5.22 -4.49
CA MET A 139 -15.80 -6.33 -4.64
C MET A 139 -16.08 -7.12 -5.92
N GLN A 140 -15.05 -7.81 -6.42
CA GLN A 140 -15.18 -8.80 -7.47
C GLN A 140 -15.90 -10.07 -6.92
N ALA A 141 -16.26 -10.99 -7.81
CA ALA A 141 -16.95 -12.21 -7.43
C ALA A 141 -16.17 -13.10 -6.43
N ASP A 142 -14.86 -12.94 -6.36
CA ASP A 142 -13.99 -13.63 -5.40
C ASP A 142 -14.11 -13.10 -3.95
N GLY A 143 -14.74 -11.94 -3.76
CA GLY A 143 -14.91 -11.30 -2.46
C GLY A 143 -13.59 -10.79 -1.83
N ILE A 144 -12.49 -10.81 -2.56
CA ILE A 144 -11.15 -10.45 -2.10
C ILE A 144 -10.65 -9.17 -2.78
N HIS A 145 -10.81 -9.10 -4.09
CA HIS A 145 -10.33 -7.96 -4.85
C HIS A 145 -11.43 -6.92 -5.08
N PRO A 146 -11.15 -5.63 -4.92
CA PRO A 146 -12.08 -4.56 -5.30
C PRO A 146 -12.39 -4.62 -6.80
N ASN A 147 -13.64 -4.36 -7.15
CA ASN A 147 -14.02 -4.13 -8.55
C ASN A 147 -13.66 -2.70 -8.98
N ALA A 148 -13.97 -2.32 -10.21
CA ALA A 148 -13.59 -1.01 -10.76
C ALA A 148 -14.13 0.18 -9.91
N GLU A 149 -15.36 0.08 -9.39
CA GLU A 149 -15.94 1.11 -8.51
C GLU A 149 -15.28 1.11 -7.13
N GLY A 150 -14.99 -0.07 -6.57
CA GLY A 150 -14.22 -0.20 -5.33
C GLY A 150 -12.83 0.42 -5.44
N VAL A 151 -12.12 0.15 -6.55
CA VAL A 151 -10.83 0.79 -6.83
C VAL A 151 -10.96 2.30 -6.91
N LYS A 152 -11.99 2.82 -7.56
CA LYS A 152 -12.25 4.26 -7.66
C LYS A 152 -12.42 4.93 -6.29
N ARG A 153 -13.14 4.29 -5.37
CA ARG A 153 -13.28 4.80 -3.99
C ARG A 153 -11.96 4.79 -3.23
N ILE A 154 -11.18 3.72 -3.38
CA ILE A 154 -9.83 3.64 -2.78
C ILE A 154 -8.95 4.76 -3.33
N VAL A 155 -8.93 4.95 -4.63
CA VAL A 155 -8.16 6.01 -5.30
C VAL A 155 -8.55 7.39 -4.77
N ALA A 156 -9.86 7.67 -4.66
CA ALA A 156 -10.33 8.95 -4.13
C ALA A 156 -9.88 9.20 -2.68
N ALA A 157 -9.88 8.18 -1.85
CA ALA A 157 -9.45 8.27 -0.45
C ALA A 157 -7.91 8.31 -0.28
N MET A 158 -7.18 7.57 -1.09
CA MET A 158 -5.71 7.49 -1.02
C MET A 158 -5.02 8.65 -1.75
N GLY A 159 -5.66 9.21 -2.77
CA GLY A 159 -5.09 10.26 -3.63
C GLY A 159 -4.49 11.44 -2.88
N PRO A 160 -5.16 12.02 -1.86
CA PRO A 160 -4.57 13.08 -1.04
C PRO A 160 -3.23 12.67 -0.40
N LYS A 161 -3.10 11.42 0.08
CA LYS A 161 -1.84 10.90 0.63
C LYS A 161 -0.76 10.72 -0.43
N VAL A 162 -1.13 10.41 -1.66
CA VAL A 162 -0.18 10.39 -2.78
C VAL A 162 0.27 11.80 -3.13
N LEU A 163 -0.59 12.82 -3.06
CA LEU A 163 -0.16 14.21 -3.22
C LEU A 163 0.77 14.65 -2.09
N ASP A 164 0.51 14.25 -0.83
CA ASP A 164 1.43 14.49 0.29
C ASP A 164 2.81 13.84 0.01
N LEU A 165 2.82 12.59 -0.51
CA LEU A 165 4.05 11.90 -0.90
C LEU A 165 4.83 12.65 -1.98
N LEU A 166 4.14 13.15 -3.00
CA LEU A 166 4.77 13.93 -4.07
C LEU A 166 5.37 15.25 -3.57
N ALA A 167 4.77 15.85 -2.53
CA ALA A 167 5.31 17.05 -1.91
C ALA A 167 6.63 16.79 -1.14
N GLU A 168 6.91 15.54 -0.76
CA GLU A 168 8.18 15.15 -0.14
C GLU A 168 9.31 14.87 -1.17
N VAL A 169 8.96 14.77 -2.45
CA VAL A 169 9.97 14.60 -3.52
C VAL A 169 10.76 15.91 -3.65
N GLY A 170 12.05 15.79 -3.43
CA GLY A 170 12.96 16.93 -3.61
C GLY A 170 13.03 17.39 -5.08
N PRO A 171 13.55 18.59 -5.35
CA PRO A 171 13.83 19.00 -6.72
C PRO A 171 14.75 17.98 -7.39
N PRO A 172 14.62 17.76 -8.72
CA PRO A 172 15.46 16.82 -9.45
C PRO A 172 16.95 17.18 -9.21
N ALA A 173 17.76 16.16 -8.95
CA ALA A 173 19.21 16.33 -8.83
C ALA A 173 19.72 16.96 -10.13
N GLN A 174 20.38 18.13 -10.00
CA GLN A 174 20.97 18.87 -11.14
C GLN A 174 22.22 18.14 -11.63
#